data_8f70544b36e2b0861d85ad7c61794d1a
#
_entry.id   8f70544b36e2b0861d85ad7c61794d1a
#
_cell.length_a   1.000
_cell.length_b   1.000
_cell.length_c   1.000
_cell.angle_alpha   90.00
_cell.angle_beta   90.00
_cell.angle_gamma   90.00
#
_symmetry.space_group_name_H-M   'P 1'
#
loop_
_entity.id
_entity.type
_entity.pdbx_description
1 polymer ?
#
loop_
_entity_poly.entity_id
_entity_poly.type
_entity_poly.pdbx_seq_one_letter_code
_entity_poly.pdbx_strand_id
1 'polypeptide(L)'
;MHLFDRRQALAAAFATWPLTNLLGQNQTKDPYADGKLIDGEPPLPVSGSFTLAVLPDTQNYSERFPATFLAQTQWIVDSHEKRNIAGVLHLGDITNNNRPVEWENAQRAMRQLDGKVPYFMCPGNHDYSEGGGCKDRTTLLNNYFPMSEYRTRPQFGGAYDKEPDRMENTFHTLQVADRNLLVLALEFGPRRDVVRWANEVATKYPKHEIILITHAFIYSDDTRYDWRKYGANQKWNPHAYPVAKATQDDVCDGEDLWNLLISKHENFILTLNGHVLNDGLGKFISKTPGGRSVPQILVNFQMRPKGGDGWLRLLEFNKDRQTMEVYDYSPTRKQLNVSEQNRMTLTLAGI
;
A
#
# COMPACT_ATOMS: atom_id res chain seq x y z
N MET A 1 6.40 59.77 64.71
CA MET A 1 6.62 59.38 66.11
C MET A 1 6.81 57.87 66.15
N HIS A 2 8.03 57.44 66.61
CA HIS A 2 8.54 56.08 66.89
C HIS A 2 8.56 55.04 65.71
N LEU A 3 9.69 54.85 65.10
CA LEU A 3 10.89 54.02 65.40
C LEU A 3 10.60 52.74 66.19
N PHE A 4 10.83 51.60 65.56
CA PHE A 4 11.65 50.52 66.12
C PHE A 4 12.13 49.55 65.02
N ASP A 5 13.44 49.45 64.95
CA ASP A 5 14.31 48.54 64.27
C ASP A 5 14.32 47.19 64.98
N ARG A 6 14.31 46.05 64.24
CA ARG A 6 14.89 44.79 64.70
C ARG A 6 15.31 43.90 63.52
N ARG A 7 16.61 43.88 63.26
CA ARG A 7 17.31 42.82 62.53
C ARG A 7 17.18 41.51 63.28
N GLN A 8 16.71 40.49 62.64
CA GLN A 8 16.98 39.14 63.05
C GLN A 8 17.54 38.38 61.85
N ALA A 9 18.79 37.94 62.06
CA ALA A 9 19.50 37.00 61.14
C ALA A 9 18.85 35.65 61.27
N LEU A 10 18.44 35.08 60.13
CA LEU A 10 18.09 33.68 60.00
C LEU A 10 19.21 32.98 59.24
N ALA A 11 19.88 32.05 59.92
CA ALA A 11 20.89 31.17 59.41
C ALA A 11 20.27 30.22 58.36
N ALA A 12 20.78 30.27 57.14
CA ALA A 12 20.41 29.33 56.10
C ALA A 12 21.13 28.00 56.33
N ALA A 13 20.41 26.97 56.76
CA ALA A 13 20.86 25.61 56.74
C ALA A 13 20.88 25.09 55.30
N PHE A 14 22.08 24.90 54.72
CA PHE A 14 22.24 24.21 53.47
C PHE A 14 21.98 22.70 53.67
N ALA A 15 20.76 22.25 53.29
CA ALA A 15 20.51 20.84 53.15
C ALA A 15 21.06 20.40 51.79
N THR A 16 22.19 19.67 51.83
CA THR A 16 22.71 18.96 50.66
C THR A 16 21.79 17.79 50.35
N TRP A 17 20.97 17.94 49.30
CA TRP A 17 20.24 16.83 48.70
C TRP A 17 21.22 16.06 47.82
N PRO A 18 21.29 14.73 47.89
CA PRO A 18 22.07 13.95 46.95
C PRO A 18 21.45 14.09 45.57
N LEU A 19 22.22 14.56 44.60
CA LEU A 19 21.94 14.45 43.18
C LEU A 19 21.95 12.96 42.80
N THR A 20 20.85 12.28 43.04
CA THR A 20 20.62 11.00 42.38
C THR A 20 20.43 11.28 40.88
N ASN A 21 21.39 10.86 40.10
CA ASN A 21 21.35 10.83 38.65
C ASN A 21 20.06 10.13 38.19
N LEU A 22 19.02 10.89 37.92
CA LEU A 22 17.90 10.47 37.06
C LEU A 22 18.34 10.58 35.60
N LEU A 23 19.33 9.76 35.23
CA LEU A 23 19.45 9.29 33.87
C LEU A 23 18.33 8.25 33.66
N GLY A 24 17.11 8.72 33.55
CA GLY A 24 16.05 7.98 32.92
C GLY A 24 16.51 7.74 31.49
N GLN A 25 17.09 6.57 31.23
CA GLN A 25 17.22 6.05 29.88
C GLN A 25 15.78 6.04 29.33
N ASN A 26 15.45 7.01 28.47
CA ASN A 26 14.38 6.85 27.51
C ASN A 26 14.80 5.63 26.64
N GLN A 27 14.47 4.44 27.09
CA GLN A 27 14.48 3.27 26.23
C GLN A 27 13.49 3.60 25.11
N THR A 28 14.00 4.05 23.98
CA THR A 28 13.20 4.18 22.77
C THR A 28 12.62 2.80 22.54
N LYS A 29 11.29 2.69 22.63
CA LYS A 29 10.57 1.43 22.39
C LYS A 29 11.06 0.87 21.05
N ASP A 30 11.49 -0.39 21.04
CA ASP A 30 11.92 -1.05 19.81
C ASP A 30 10.74 -0.99 18.79
N PRO A 31 10.94 -0.32 17.64
CA PRO A 31 9.88 -0.18 16.64
C PRO A 31 9.49 -1.50 15.99
N TYR A 32 10.22 -2.58 16.29
CA TYR A 32 9.98 -3.93 15.77
C TYR A 32 9.72 -4.96 16.89
N ALA A 33 9.33 -4.50 18.08
CA ALA A 33 9.02 -5.38 19.22
C ALA A 33 7.87 -6.37 18.93
N ASP A 34 7.03 -6.05 17.94
CA ASP A 34 5.93 -6.88 17.43
C ASP A 34 6.36 -7.82 16.28
N GLY A 35 7.61 -7.70 15.81
CA GLY A 35 8.14 -8.43 14.66
C GLY A 35 9.12 -9.54 15.04
N LYS A 36 9.24 -10.54 14.16
CA LYS A 36 10.31 -11.54 14.19
C LYS A 36 11.21 -11.31 12.99
N LEU A 37 12.29 -10.57 13.20
CA LEU A 37 13.23 -10.22 12.14
C LEU A 37 14.34 -11.26 12.05
N ILE A 38 14.69 -11.63 10.82
CA ILE A 38 15.87 -12.47 10.51
C ILE A 38 16.71 -11.80 9.44
N ASP A 39 18.03 -11.89 9.57
CA ASP A 39 18.96 -11.36 8.59
C ASP A 39 18.97 -12.21 7.32
N GLY A 40 19.19 -11.55 6.19
CA GLY A 40 19.31 -12.20 4.90
C GLY A 40 18.21 -11.84 3.92
N GLU A 41 18.32 -12.38 2.70
CA GLU A 41 17.32 -12.23 1.64
C GLU A 41 16.24 -13.31 1.72
N PRO A 42 15.03 -13.06 1.13
CA PRO A 42 14.03 -14.10 0.96
C PRO A 42 14.60 -15.32 0.23
N PRO A 43 14.07 -16.53 0.46
CA PRO A 43 14.43 -17.70 -0.35
C PRO A 43 14.27 -17.40 -1.84
N LEU A 44 15.08 -18.05 -2.67
CA LEU A 44 14.86 -17.99 -4.11
C LEU A 44 13.56 -18.69 -4.47
N PRO A 45 12.81 -18.18 -5.46
CA PRO A 45 11.56 -18.79 -5.90
C PRO A 45 11.74 -20.24 -6.34
N VAL A 46 10.73 -21.05 -6.10
CA VAL A 46 10.69 -22.42 -6.56
C VAL A 46 10.66 -22.45 -8.10
N SER A 47 11.29 -23.45 -8.70
CA SER A 47 11.31 -23.57 -10.17
C SER A 47 9.89 -23.60 -10.76
N GLY A 48 9.62 -22.69 -11.68
CA GLY A 48 8.33 -22.54 -12.35
C GLY A 48 7.34 -21.61 -11.61
N SER A 49 7.73 -21.05 -10.45
CA SER A 49 6.99 -19.94 -9.83
C SER A 49 7.42 -18.57 -10.40
N PHE A 50 6.61 -17.55 -10.15
CA PHE A 50 6.95 -16.16 -10.44
C PHE A 50 6.56 -15.27 -9.26
N THR A 51 7.16 -14.09 -9.19
CA THR A 51 6.94 -13.15 -8.09
C THR A 51 6.34 -11.85 -8.59
N LEU A 52 5.39 -11.28 -7.83
CA LEU A 52 5.01 -9.89 -7.94
C LEU A 52 5.55 -9.15 -6.70
N ALA A 53 6.24 -8.03 -6.92
CA ALA A 53 6.67 -7.17 -5.83
C ALA A 53 5.59 -6.11 -5.54
N VAL A 54 5.32 -5.85 -4.27
CA VAL A 54 4.31 -4.89 -3.82
C VAL A 54 5.00 -3.74 -3.09
N LEU A 55 4.73 -2.52 -3.53
CA LEU A 55 5.18 -1.29 -2.90
C LEU A 55 3.97 -0.58 -2.28
N PRO A 56 3.78 -0.67 -0.96
CA PRO A 56 2.71 0.07 -0.30
C PRO A 56 3.18 1.46 0.11
N ASP A 57 2.28 2.42 0.13
CA ASP A 57 2.35 3.72 0.81
C ASP A 57 3.75 4.35 0.87
N THR A 58 4.30 4.75 -0.27
CA THR A 58 5.65 5.32 -0.38
C THR A 58 5.72 6.83 -0.11
N GLN A 59 4.61 7.43 0.34
CA GLN A 59 4.47 8.87 0.53
C GLN A 59 5.56 9.50 1.39
N ASN A 60 5.93 8.87 2.49
CA ASN A 60 7.00 9.36 3.35
C ASN A 60 8.38 9.27 2.69
N TYR A 61 8.57 8.30 1.78
CA TYR A 61 9.80 8.22 0.99
C TYR A 61 9.85 9.35 -0.02
N SER A 62 8.76 9.58 -0.74
CA SER A 62 8.68 10.66 -1.74
C SER A 62 8.88 12.03 -1.10
N GLU A 63 8.38 12.24 0.12
CA GLU A 63 8.52 13.51 0.84
C GLU A 63 9.91 13.68 1.48
N ARG A 64 10.40 12.68 2.22
CA ARG A 64 11.53 12.85 3.16
C ARG A 64 12.67 11.86 3.00
N PHE A 65 12.43 10.69 2.43
CA PHE A 65 13.42 9.62 2.38
C PHE A 65 13.59 9.04 0.97
N PRO A 66 13.82 9.86 -0.08
CA PRO A 66 13.84 9.39 -1.47
C PRO A 66 14.91 8.33 -1.74
N ALA A 67 16.00 8.32 -0.98
CA ALA A 67 17.01 7.28 -1.09
C ALA A 67 16.47 5.89 -0.72
N THR A 68 15.50 5.80 0.18
CA THR A 68 14.85 4.53 0.55
C THR A 68 13.99 4.01 -0.60
N PHE A 69 13.24 4.88 -1.26
CA PHE A 69 12.44 4.49 -2.42
C PHE A 69 13.33 4.00 -3.57
N LEU A 70 14.40 4.75 -3.88
CA LEU A 70 15.41 4.34 -4.86
C LEU A 70 16.03 2.97 -4.51
N ALA A 71 16.32 2.71 -3.23
CA ALA A 71 16.89 1.43 -2.82
C ALA A 71 15.90 0.26 -3.00
N GLN A 72 14.60 0.47 -2.78
CA GLN A 72 13.57 -0.53 -3.03
C GLN A 72 13.50 -0.90 -4.51
N THR A 73 13.34 0.09 -5.39
CA THR A 73 13.22 -0.15 -6.83
C THR A 73 14.52 -0.67 -7.44
N GLN A 74 15.69 -0.21 -6.96
CA GLN A 74 16.98 -0.75 -7.39
C GLN A 74 17.13 -2.23 -7.00
N TRP A 75 16.76 -2.60 -5.78
CA TRP A 75 16.80 -4.00 -5.36
C TRP A 75 15.88 -4.89 -6.22
N ILE A 76 14.69 -4.40 -6.57
CA ILE A 76 13.78 -5.10 -7.48
C ILE A 76 14.47 -5.32 -8.83
N VAL A 77 15.09 -4.28 -9.39
CA VAL A 77 15.85 -4.35 -10.65
C VAL A 77 16.98 -5.35 -10.56
N ASP A 78 17.78 -5.32 -9.49
CA ASP A 78 18.93 -6.22 -9.32
C ASP A 78 18.52 -7.68 -9.05
N SER A 79 17.27 -7.87 -8.65
CA SER A 79 16.75 -9.17 -8.24
C SER A 79 15.77 -9.80 -9.24
N HIS A 80 15.30 -9.05 -10.27
CA HIS A 80 14.15 -9.48 -11.07
C HIS A 80 14.38 -10.80 -11.81
N GLU A 81 15.54 -11.02 -12.38
CA GLU A 81 15.84 -12.28 -13.07
C GLU A 81 15.93 -13.44 -12.11
N LYS A 82 16.79 -13.33 -11.06
CA LYS A 82 17.02 -14.43 -10.11
C LYS A 82 15.77 -14.79 -9.29
N ARG A 83 14.81 -13.86 -9.16
CA ARG A 83 13.57 -14.03 -8.41
C ARG A 83 12.33 -14.14 -9.30
N ASN A 84 12.52 -14.13 -10.62
CA ASN A 84 11.42 -14.13 -11.58
C ASN A 84 10.35 -13.10 -11.22
N ILE A 85 10.79 -11.84 -10.95
CA ILE A 85 9.86 -10.74 -10.63
C ILE A 85 9.21 -10.28 -11.93
N ALA A 86 7.96 -10.67 -12.11
CA ALA A 86 7.20 -10.43 -13.34
C ALA A 86 6.51 -9.05 -13.37
N GLY A 87 6.40 -8.40 -12.22
CA GLY A 87 5.78 -7.07 -12.13
C GLY A 87 5.83 -6.46 -10.75
N VAL A 88 5.57 -5.16 -10.68
CA VAL A 88 5.48 -4.38 -9.44
C VAL A 88 4.08 -3.80 -9.31
N LEU A 89 3.48 -3.95 -8.14
CA LEU A 89 2.16 -3.40 -7.78
C LEU A 89 2.35 -2.28 -6.76
N HIS A 90 1.98 -1.05 -7.09
CA HIS A 90 2.01 0.07 -6.16
C HIS A 90 0.59 0.37 -5.66
N LEU A 91 0.41 0.37 -4.34
CA LEU A 91 -0.91 0.39 -3.70
C LEU A 91 -1.44 1.80 -3.39
N GLY A 92 -0.85 2.85 -3.96
CA GLY A 92 -1.27 4.23 -3.72
C GLY A 92 -0.49 4.92 -2.62
N ASP A 93 -0.89 6.16 -2.29
CA ASP A 93 -0.12 7.07 -1.45
C ASP A 93 1.34 7.14 -1.92
N ILE A 94 1.47 7.43 -3.22
CA ILE A 94 2.75 7.59 -3.91
C ILE A 94 3.46 8.82 -3.39
N THR A 95 2.68 9.87 -3.11
CA THR A 95 3.11 11.16 -2.54
C THR A 95 2.40 11.44 -1.23
N ASN A 96 2.93 12.34 -0.41
CA ASN A 96 2.32 12.72 0.87
C ASN A 96 1.39 13.93 0.75
N ASN A 97 1.69 14.87 -0.13
CA ASN A 97 0.98 16.13 -0.24
C ASN A 97 0.61 16.50 -1.68
N ASN A 98 0.73 15.57 -2.62
CA ASN A 98 0.51 15.82 -4.06
C ASN A 98 1.35 17.00 -4.59
N ARG A 99 2.61 17.14 -4.13
CA ARG A 99 3.50 18.24 -4.53
C ARG A 99 4.47 17.83 -5.64
N PRO A 100 4.86 18.75 -6.51
CA PRO A 100 5.80 18.46 -7.61
C PRO A 100 7.06 17.71 -7.17
N VAL A 101 7.74 18.18 -6.11
CA VAL A 101 8.98 17.55 -5.64
C VAL A 101 8.79 16.11 -5.16
N GLU A 102 7.64 15.78 -4.59
CA GLU A 102 7.31 14.43 -4.16
C GLU A 102 7.08 13.52 -5.38
N TRP A 103 6.36 14.02 -6.38
CA TRP A 103 6.18 13.34 -7.65
C TRP A 103 7.48 13.13 -8.42
N GLU A 104 8.38 14.10 -8.41
CA GLU A 104 9.73 13.99 -9.01
C GLU A 104 10.55 12.88 -8.33
N ASN A 105 10.49 12.80 -7.00
CA ASN A 105 11.15 11.75 -6.23
C ASN A 105 10.54 10.37 -6.54
N ALA A 106 9.21 10.27 -6.57
CA ALA A 106 8.51 9.03 -6.92
C ALA A 106 8.82 8.59 -8.35
N GLN A 107 8.74 9.51 -9.31
CA GLN A 107 9.05 9.23 -10.71
C GLN A 107 10.48 8.72 -10.88
N ARG A 108 11.46 9.38 -10.25
CA ARG A 108 12.86 8.95 -10.30
C ARG A 108 13.04 7.52 -9.79
N ALA A 109 12.35 7.15 -8.70
CA ALA A 109 12.42 5.80 -8.17
C ALA A 109 11.72 4.79 -9.09
N MET A 110 10.47 5.05 -9.49
CA MET A 110 9.70 4.13 -10.32
C MET A 110 10.30 3.92 -11.72
N ARG A 111 10.91 4.96 -12.30
CA ARG A 111 11.57 4.86 -13.62
C ARG A 111 12.83 3.99 -13.64
N GLN A 112 13.40 3.60 -12.50
CA GLN A 112 14.44 2.56 -12.47
C GLN A 112 13.95 1.23 -13.02
N LEU A 113 12.64 0.98 -12.93
CA LEU A 113 11.98 -0.23 -13.42
C LEU A 113 11.73 -0.23 -14.93
N ASP A 114 11.77 0.96 -15.59
CA ASP A 114 11.45 1.09 -17.01
C ASP A 114 12.33 0.19 -17.88
N GLY A 115 11.68 -0.55 -18.79
CA GLY A 115 12.34 -1.50 -19.69
C GLY A 115 12.88 -2.77 -19.02
N LYS A 116 12.71 -2.95 -17.71
CA LYS A 116 13.20 -4.11 -16.95
C LYS A 116 12.06 -4.88 -16.30
N VAL A 117 11.25 -4.21 -15.49
CA VAL A 117 10.12 -4.83 -14.78
C VAL A 117 8.89 -3.94 -14.97
N PRO A 118 7.79 -4.46 -15.53
CA PRO A 118 6.56 -3.68 -15.64
C PRO A 118 6.02 -3.33 -14.26
N TYR A 119 5.42 -2.14 -14.13
CA TYR A 119 4.80 -1.71 -12.88
C TYR A 119 3.42 -1.12 -13.14
N PHE A 120 2.54 -1.34 -12.18
CA PHE A 120 1.14 -0.96 -12.19
C PHE A 120 0.85 -0.23 -10.89
N MET A 121 0.12 0.88 -10.95
CA MET A 121 -0.13 1.72 -9.78
C MET A 121 -1.56 2.21 -9.74
N CYS A 122 -2.08 2.40 -8.56
CA CYS A 122 -3.29 3.17 -8.29
C CYS A 122 -2.94 4.37 -7.41
N PRO A 123 -3.67 5.48 -7.47
CA PRO A 123 -3.49 6.58 -6.53
C PRO A 123 -4.13 6.28 -5.17
N GLY A 124 -3.51 6.79 -4.10
CA GLY A 124 -4.09 6.86 -2.76
C GLY A 124 -4.75 8.21 -2.47
N ASN A 125 -5.24 8.39 -1.24
CA ASN A 125 -5.89 9.64 -0.86
C ASN A 125 -4.89 10.82 -0.80
N HIS A 126 -3.64 10.57 -0.45
CA HIS A 126 -2.59 11.59 -0.40
C HIS A 126 -2.12 12.06 -1.79
N ASP A 127 -2.45 11.33 -2.84
CA ASP A 127 -2.16 11.68 -4.23
C ASP A 127 -3.20 12.65 -4.84
N TYR A 128 -4.23 13.03 -4.06
CA TYR A 128 -5.31 13.91 -4.48
C TYR A 128 -5.35 15.21 -3.68
N SER A 129 -5.70 16.30 -4.39
CA SER A 129 -5.81 17.66 -3.91
C SER A 129 -4.48 18.24 -3.40
N GLU A 130 -4.38 19.53 -3.33
CA GLU A 130 -3.25 20.17 -2.69
C GLU A 130 -3.19 19.80 -1.20
N GLY A 131 -2.02 19.37 -0.74
CA GLY A 131 -1.78 18.93 0.64
C GLY A 131 -2.27 17.51 0.96
N GLY A 132 -2.63 16.69 -0.07
CA GLY A 132 -2.97 15.28 0.14
C GLY A 132 -4.26 15.01 0.92
N GLY A 133 -5.15 16.02 0.97
CA GLY A 133 -6.37 15.94 1.79
C GLY A 133 -7.58 15.29 1.13
N CYS A 134 -7.46 14.81 -0.10
CA CYS A 134 -8.54 14.20 -0.90
C CYS A 134 -9.86 14.97 -0.84
N LYS A 135 -9.78 16.29 -1.07
CA LYS A 135 -10.97 17.18 -1.11
C LYS A 135 -11.73 17.05 -2.43
N ASP A 136 -11.02 16.70 -3.46
CA ASP A 136 -11.47 16.45 -4.82
C ASP A 136 -10.53 15.41 -5.47
N ARG A 137 -10.70 15.15 -6.78
CA ARG A 137 -9.88 14.19 -7.52
C ARG A 137 -8.81 14.85 -8.39
N THR A 138 -8.40 16.07 -8.07
CA THR A 138 -7.26 16.70 -8.76
C THR A 138 -5.96 16.05 -8.32
N THR A 139 -5.13 15.66 -9.28
CA THR A 139 -3.85 14.98 -9.02
C THR A 139 -2.81 15.39 -10.06
N LEU A 140 -1.56 15.43 -9.62
CA LEU A 140 -0.41 15.62 -10.52
C LEU A 140 0.09 14.29 -11.12
N LEU A 141 -0.50 13.14 -10.78
CA LEU A 141 -0.10 11.82 -11.27
C LEU A 141 0.15 11.82 -12.79
N ASN A 142 -0.79 12.37 -13.56
CA ASN A 142 -0.72 12.35 -15.03
C ASN A 142 0.37 13.26 -15.62
N ASN A 143 0.90 14.21 -14.85
CA ASN A 143 2.02 15.05 -15.27
C ASN A 143 3.35 14.31 -15.20
N TYR A 144 3.47 13.37 -14.24
CA TYR A 144 4.71 12.62 -13.99
C TYR A 144 4.68 11.22 -14.60
N PHE A 145 3.49 10.64 -14.73
CA PHE A 145 3.23 9.34 -15.35
C PHE A 145 2.17 9.49 -16.45
N PRO A 146 2.52 10.15 -17.57
CA PRO A 146 1.55 10.46 -18.60
C PRO A 146 1.07 9.21 -19.34
N MET A 147 -0.23 9.16 -19.62
CA MET A 147 -0.89 8.05 -20.30
C MET A 147 -0.24 7.71 -21.64
N SER A 148 0.32 8.70 -22.34
CA SER A 148 1.01 8.50 -23.63
C SER A 148 2.19 7.53 -23.54
N GLU A 149 2.89 7.49 -22.40
CA GLU A 149 3.99 6.54 -22.18
C GLU A 149 3.45 5.14 -21.89
N TYR A 150 2.35 5.03 -21.13
CA TYR A 150 1.76 3.73 -20.77
C TYR A 150 1.09 3.04 -21.95
N ARG A 151 0.48 3.78 -22.86
CA ARG A 151 -0.12 3.23 -24.09
C ARG A 151 0.86 2.47 -24.99
N THR A 152 2.14 2.78 -24.88
CA THR A 152 3.19 2.09 -25.65
C THR A 152 3.69 0.80 -24.99
N ARG A 153 3.32 0.55 -23.74
CA ARG A 153 3.75 -0.64 -22.99
C ARG A 153 2.93 -1.85 -23.41
N PRO A 154 3.56 -3.01 -23.67
CA PRO A 154 2.84 -4.20 -24.11
C PRO A 154 1.81 -4.73 -23.10
N GLN A 155 1.97 -4.39 -21.82
CA GLN A 155 1.05 -4.79 -20.77
C GLN A 155 -0.20 -3.88 -20.67
N PHE A 156 -0.19 -2.70 -21.27
CA PHE A 156 -1.30 -1.76 -21.14
C PHE A 156 -2.56 -2.29 -21.86
N GLY A 157 -3.61 -2.56 -21.08
CA GLY A 157 -4.89 -3.05 -21.60
C GLY A 157 -5.90 -1.93 -21.89
N GLY A 158 -5.87 -0.87 -21.10
CA GLY A 158 -6.75 0.29 -21.24
C GLY A 158 -6.95 1.10 -19.98
N ALA A 159 -7.64 2.21 -20.14
CA ALA A 159 -8.04 3.10 -19.05
C ALA A 159 -9.57 3.24 -19.01
N TYR A 160 -10.08 3.83 -17.93
CA TYR A 160 -11.50 4.14 -17.76
C TYR A 160 -12.04 4.88 -18.97
N ASP A 161 -13.16 4.40 -19.52
CA ASP A 161 -13.70 4.80 -20.83
C ASP A 161 -14.09 6.28 -20.90
N LYS A 162 -14.48 6.90 -19.77
CA LYS A 162 -14.80 8.32 -19.71
C LYS A 162 -13.59 9.23 -19.44
N GLU A 163 -12.48 8.67 -19.03
CA GLU A 163 -11.22 9.38 -18.74
C GLU A 163 -10.04 8.63 -19.37
N PRO A 164 -10.04 8.43 -20.71
CA PRO A 164 -9.08 7.53 -21.36
C PRO A 164 -7.64 8.02 -21.32
N ASP A 165 -7.40 9.29 -21.02
CA ASP A 165 -6.09 9.91 -20.95
C ASP A 165 -5.55 10.04 -19.52
N ARG A 166 -6.22 9.39 -18.54
CA ARG A 166 -5.87 9.46 -17.12
C ARG A 166 -5.45 8.09 -16.56
N MET A 167 -4.48 8.12 -15.66
CA MET A 167 -3.85 6.94 -15.07
C MET A 167 -4.55 6.41 -13.82
N GLU A 168 -5.52 7.11 -13.28
CA GLU A 168 -6.15 6.80 -12.00
C GLU A 168 -6.93 5.48 -12.01
N ASN A 169 -7.45 5.10 -13.18
CA ASN A 169 -8.21 3.87 -13.36
C ASN A 169 -7.75 3.17 -14.63
N THR A 170 -6.98 2.12 -14.49
CA THR A 170 -6.38 1.39 -15.62
C THR A 170 -6.47 -0.11 -15.42
N PHE A 171 -6.36 -0.86 -16.51
CA PHE A 171 -6.09 -2.29 -16.42
C PHE A 171 -4.93 -2.68 -17.33
N HIS A 172 -4.23 -3.72 -16.92
CA HIS A 172 -3.04 -4.21 -17.59
C HIS A 172 -3.10 -5.73 -17.71
N THR A 173 -2.59 -6.27 -18.78
CA THR A 173 -2.51 -7.73 -18.99
C THR A 173 -1.05 -8.19 -18.95
N LEU A 174 -0.82 -9.30 -18.30
CA LEU A 174 0.51 -9.86 -18.12
C LEU A 174 0.46 -11.38 -18.34
N GLN A 175 1.14 -11.87 -19.35
CA GLN A 175 1.35 -13.30 -19.51
C GLN A 175 2.66 -13.68 -18.82
N VAL A 176 2.58 -14.55 -17.82
CA VAL A 176 3.74 -15.04 -17.08
C VAL A 176 3.58 -16.52 -16.78
N ALA A 177 4.60 -17.31 -17.13
CA ALA A 177 4.53 -18.77 -17.17
C ALA A 177 3.32 -19.20 -18.02
N ASP A 178 2.44 -20.02 -17.47
CA ASP A 178 1.21 -20.50 -18.11
C ASP A 178 -0.05 -19.74 -17.67
N ARG A 179 0.10 -18.56 -17.04
CA ARG A 179 -0.99 -17.75 -16.50
C ARG A 179 -1.20 -16.46 -17.26
N ASN A 180 -2.45 -16.12 -17.49
CA ASN A 180 -2.86 -14.81 -18.01
C ASN A 180 -3.38 -14.00 -16.82
N LEU A 181 -2.60 -13.03 -16.37
CA LEU A 181 -3.00 -12.12 -15.31
C LEU A 181 -3.60 -10.85 -15.90
N LEU A 182 -4.55 -10.27 -15.16
CA LEU A 182 -5.04 -8.92 -15.38
C LEU A 182 -4.92 -8.16 -14.07
N VAL A 183 -4.12 -7.10 -14.07
CA VAL A 183 -4.06 -6.16 -12.96
C VAL A 183 -5.06 -5.06 -13.22
N LEU A 184 -6.05 -4.94 -12.36
CA LEU A 184 -7.05 -3.86 -12.36
C LEU A 184 -6.67 -2.88 -11.27
N ALA A 185 -6.27 -1.66 -11.66
CA ALA A 185 -5.86 -0.59 -10.77
C ALA A 185 -6.97 0.47 -10.70
N LEU A 186 -7.54 0.67 -9.52
CA LEU A 186 -8.64 1.60 -9.31
C LEU A 186 -8.26 2.71 -8.33
N GLU A 187 -8.77 3.90 -8.58
CA GLU A 187 -8.62 5.09 -7.74
C GLU A 187 -9.02 4.87 -6.28
N PHE A 188 -8.58 5.74 -5.38
CA PHE A 188 -9.03 5.73 -3.98
C PHE A 188 -10.53 6.03 -3.89
N GLY A 189 -11.29 5.15 -3.20
CA GLY A 189 -12.74 5.25 -3.13
C GLY A 189 -13.36 5.32 -4.54
N PRO A 190 -13.29 4.24 -5.35
CA PRO A 190 -13.70 4.29 -6.75
C PRO A 190 -15.13 4.77 -6.90
N ARG A 191 -15.35 5.64 -7.90
CA ARG A 191 -16.71 6.10 -8.29
C ARG A 191 -17.54 4.92 -8.80
N ARG A 192 -18.84 4.98 -8.62
CA ARG A 192 -19.74 3.90 -9.06
C ARG A 192 -19.65 3.63 -10.57
N ASP A 193 -19.46 4.67 -11.38
CA ASP A 193 -19.29 4.49 -12.82
C ASP A 193 -17.94 3.87 -13.21
N VAL A 194 -16.90 4.11 -12.42
CA VAL A 194 -15.63 3.38 -12.54
C VAL A 194 -15.82 1.89 -12.23
N VAL A 195 -16.64 1.56 -11.22
CA VAL A 195 -16.99 0.17 -10.91
C VAL A 195 -17.82 -0.47 -12.04
N ARG A 196 -18.73 0.28 -12.72
CA ARG A 196 -19.39 -0.20 -13.94
C ARG A 196 -18.37 -0.60 -15.00
N TRP A 197 -17.44 0.30 -15.32
CA TRP A 197 -16.37 0.02 -16.30
C TRP A 197 -15.51 -1.19 -15.88
N ALA A 198 -15.13 -1.30 -14.61
CA ALA A 198 -14.36 -2.43 -14.09
C ALA A 198 -15.10 -3.77 -14.28
N ASN A 199 -16.44 -3.81 -14.14
CA ASN A 199 -17.25 -4.99 -14.45
C ASN A 199 -17.18 -5.35 -15.95
N GLU A 200 -17.22 -4.36 -16.83
CA GLU A 200 -17.10 -4.59 -18.28
C GLU A 200 -15.72 -5.17 -18.62
N VAL A 201 -14.66 -4.64 -18.00
CA VAL A 201 -13.30 -5.20 -18.16
C VAL A 201 -13.27 -6.64 -17.67
N ALA A 202 -13.75 -6.95 -16.47
CA ALA A 202 -13.74 -8.30 -15.92
C ALA A 202 -14.53 -9.29 -16.80
N THR A 203 -15.66 -8.85 -17.35
CA THR A 203 -16.50 -9.64 -18.29
C THR A 203 -15.80 -9.89 -19.62
N LYS A 204 -15.07 -8.92 -20.13
CA LYS A 204 -14.34 -9.02 -21.40
C LYS A 204 -13.14 -9.98 -21.35
N TYR A 205 -12.58 -10.17 -20.15
CA TYR A 205 -11.39 -10.99 -19.93
C TYR A 205 -11.65 -12.23 -19.05
N PRO A 206 -12.61 -13.12 -19.38
CA PRO A 206 -13.06 -14.22 -18.50
C PRO A 206 -11.99 -15.28 -18.25
N LYS A 207 -10.96 -15.34 -19.09
CA LYS A 207 -9.84 -16.30 -18.98
C LYS A 207 -8.61 -15.71 -18.25
N HIS A 208 -8.67 -14.45 -17.84
CA HIS A 208 -7.60 -13.82 -17.07
C HIS A 208 -7.90 -13.92 -15.58
N GLU A 209 -6.87 -14.17 -14.82
CA GLU A 209 -6.90 -14.12 -13.37
C GLU A 209 -6.71 -12.67 -12.92
N ILE A 210 -7.73 -12.08 -12.30
CA ILE A 210 -7.74 -10.66 -11.97
C ILE A 210 -7.17 -10.43 -10.58
N ILE A 211 -6.19 -9.54 -10.50
CA ILE A 211 -5.68 -8.94 -9.27
C ILE A 211 -6.18 -7.52 -9.21
N LEU A 212 -6.98 -7.19 -8.20
CA LEU A 212 -7.39 -5.81 -7.94
C LEU A 212 -6.37 -5.13 -7.03
N ILE A 213 -5.85 -3.98 -7.45
CA ILE A 213 -5.17 -3.04 -6.59
C ILE A 213 -6.00 -1.76 -6.46
N THR A 214 -6.24 -1.35 -5.24
CA THR A 214 -6.86 -0.07 -4.89
C THR A 214 -6.33 0.35 -3.53
N HIS A 215 -6.38 1.64 -3.19
CA HIS A 215 -5.71 2.08 -1.99
C HIS A 215 -6.40 1.67 -0.68
N ALA A 216 -7.74 1.58 -0.64
CA ALA A 216 -8.52 1.21 0.53
C ALA A 216 -9.53 0.10 0.21
N PHE A 217 -9.42 -1.05 0.88
CA PHE A 217 -10.31 -2.20 0.67
C PHE A 217 -10.62 -2.96 1.96
N ILE A 218 -9.63 -3.57 2.63
CA ILE A 218 -9.80 -4.15 3.97
C ILE A 218 -9.14 -3.27 5.02
N TYR A 219 -9.64 -3.39 6.25
CA TYR A 219 -9.15 -2.71 7.43
C TYR A 219 -8.26 -3.65 8.27
N SER A 220 -7.52 -3.11 9.24
CA SER A 220 -6.58 -3.88 10.08
C SER A 220 -7.25 -4.77 11.14
N ASP A 221 -8.57 -4.84 11.16
CA ASP A 221 -9.35 -5.78 11.98
C ASP A 221 -9.75 -7.04 11.19
N ASP A 222 -9.10 -7.29 10.04
CA ASP A 222 -9.40 -8.39 9.13
C ASP A 222 -10.84 -8.39 8.59
N THR A 223 -11.45 -7.20 8.45
CA THR A 223 -12.74 -7.01 7.78
C THR A 223 -12.60 -6.05 6.60
N ARG A 224 -13.56 -6.05 5.67
CA ARG A 224 -13.63 -5.01 4.66
C ARG A 224 -14.05 -3.68 5.29
N TYR A 225 -13.58 -2.57 4.72
CA TYR A 225 -14.23 -1.29 4.96
C TYR A 225 -15.70 -1.41 4.61
N ASP A 226 -16.57 -1.12 5.59
CA ASP A 226 -18.03 -1.14 5.46
C ASP A 226 -18.60 0.04 6.24
N TRP A 227 -18.78 1.16 5.53
CA TRP A 227 -19.28 2.41 6.13
C TRP A 227 -20.67 2.24 6.75
N ARG A 228 -21.53 1.44 6.13
CA ARG A 228 -22.90 1.23 6.62
C ARG A 228 -22.93 0.48 7.93
N LYS A 229 -21.98 -0.43 8.13
CA LYS A 229 -21.90 -1.26 9.33
C LYS A 229 -21.08 -0.62 10.43
N TYR A 230 -19.93 -0.04 10.10
CA TYR A 230 -18.95 0.37 11.10
C TYR A 230 -18.83 1.90 11.21
N GLY A 231 -19.21 2.66 10.17
CA GLY A 231 -19.09 4.11 10.14
C GLY A 231 -17.67 4.59 10.51
N ALA A 232 -17.59 5.58 11.40
CA ALA A 232 -16.34 6.16 11.86
C ALA A 232 -15.47 5.22 12.76
N ASN A 233 -15.97 4.04 13.13
CA ASN A 233 -15.17 3.06 13.89
C ASN A 233 -14.06 2.47 13.03
N GLN A 234 -14.28 2.31 11.73
CA GLN A 234 -13.22 2.06 10.77
C GLN A 234 -12.69 3.41 10.27
N LYS A 235 -11.63 3.88 10.92
CA LYS A 235 -10.98 5.16 10.58
C LYS A 235 -10.51 5.14 9.13
N TRP A 236 -10.51 6.33 8.51
CA TRP A 236 -10.03 6.54 7.14
C TRP A 236 -10.85 5.82 6.05
N ASN A 237 -12.08 5.38 6.34
CA ASN A 237 -12.98 4.85 5.31
C ASN A 237 -13.19 5.92 4.21
N PRO A 238 -13.21 5.55 2.90
CA PRO A 238 -13.40 6.49 1.79
C PRO A 238 -14.62 7.42 1.95
N HIS A 239 -15.72 6.96 2.53
CA HIS A 239 -16.91 7.77 2.82
C HIS A 239 -16.69 8.89 3.85
N ALA A 240 -15.62 8.80 4.66
CA ALA A 240 -15.29 9.84 5.64
C ALA A 240 -14.53 11.03 5.03
N TYR A 241 -14.02 10.90 3.82
CA TYR A 241 -13.21 11.92 3.17
C TYR A 241 -14.05 13.06 2.57
N PRO A 242 -13.47 14.27 2.46
CA PRO A 242 -14.19 15.40 1.87
C PRO A 242 -14.67 15.16 0.43
N VAL A 243 -13.96 14.35 -0.36
CA VAL A 243 -14.36 14.00 -1.73
C VAL A 243 -15.72 13.29 -1.77
N ALA A 244 -16.06 12.47 -0.79
CA ALA A 244 -17.37 11.84 -0.70
C ALA A 244 -18.47 12.89 -0.57
N LYS A 245 -18.30 13.89 0.29
CA LYS A 245 -19.24 15.00 0.45
C LYS A 245 -19.35 15.83 -0.84
N ALA A 246 -18.23 16.11 -1.49
CA ALA A 246 -18.19 16.91 -2.73
C ALA A 246 -18.86 16.21 -3.90
N THR A 247 -18.93 14.88 -3.91
CA THR A 247 -19.48 14.07 -5.00
C THR A 247 -20.83 13.41 -4.65
N GLN A 248 -21.53 13.86 -3.62
CA GLN A 248 -22.78 13.25 -3.15
C GLN A 248 -22.62 11.75 -2.84
N ASP A 249 -21.50 11.42 -2.18
CA ASP A 249 -21.14 10.06 -1.77
C ASP A 249 -20.90 9.09 -2.95
N ASP A 250 -20.43 9.62 -4.09
CA ASP A 250 -19.99 8.79 -5.22
C ASP A 250 -18.59 8.22 -4.96
N VAL A 251 -18.51 7.36 -3.95
CA VAL A 251 -17.34 6.57 -3.57
C VAL A 251 -17.79 5.15 -3.24
N CYS A 252 -16.91 4.19 -3.45
CA CYS A 252 -17.10 2.79 -3.03
C CYS A 252 -16.02 2.41 -2.02
N ASP A 253 -16.42 1.81 -0.90
CA ASP A 253 -15.50 1.19 0.04
C ASP A 253 -15.28 -0.31 -0.26
N GLY A 254 -14.64 -1.04 0.66
CA GLY A 254 -14.32 -2.45 0.44
C GLY A 254 -15.55 -3.34 0.29
N GLU A 255 -16.61 -3.10 1.08
CA GLU A 255 -17.85 -3.88 0.99
C GLU A 255 -18.63 -3.55 -0.28
N ASP A 256 -18.65 -2.29 -0.69
CA ASP A 256 -19.25 -1.90 -1.97
C ASP A 256 -18.51 -2.57 -3.14
N LEU A 257 -17.17 -2.54 -3.17
CA LEU A 257 -16.38 -3.18 -4.22
C LEU A 257 -16.54 -4.70 -4.23
N TRP A 258 -16.67 -5.33 -3.08
CA TRP A 258 -16.98 -6.75 -3.02
C TRP A 258 -18.33 -7.06 -3.65
N ASN A 259 -19.37 -6.35 -3.24
CA ASN A 259 -20.74 -6.62 -3.67
C ASN A 259 -21.02 -6.18 -5.12
N LEU A 260 -20.40 -5.08 -5.58
CA LEU A 260 -20.67 -4.49 -6.87
C LEU A 260 -19.75 -4.99 -7.99
N LEU A 261 -18.59 -5.58 -7.64
CA LEU A 261 -17.58 -6.00 -8.61
C LEU A 261 -17.10 -7.43 -8.35
N ILE A 262 -16.38 -7.67 -7.24
CA ILE A 262 -15.56 -8.88 -7.10
C ILE A 262 -16.41 -10.14 -7.01
N SER A 263 -17.47 -10.13 -6.21
CA SER A 263 -18.36 -11.30 -6.04
C SER A 263 -19.18 -11.65 -7.29
N LYS A 264 -19.19 -10.78 -8.31
CA LYS A 264 -19.91 -11.01 -9.56
C LYS A 264 -19.09 -11.76 -10.61
N HIS A 265 -17.80 -11.93 -10.38
CA HIS A 265 -16.87 -12.52 -11.33
C HIS A 265 -16.01 -13.59 -10.68
N GLU A 266 -16.00 -14.79 -11.25
CA GLU A 266 -15.25 -15.92 -10.72
C GLU A 266 -13.74 -15.87 -11.06
N ASN A 267 -13.28 -14.86 -11.77
CA ASN A 267 -11.89 -14.72 -12.19
C ASN A 267 -11.05 -13.76 -11.33
N PHE A 268 -11.61 -13.14 -10.28
CA PHE A 268 -10.80 -12.45 -9.27
C PHE A 268 -10.09 -13.49 -8.38
N ILE A 269 -8.76 -13.30 -8.22
CA ILE A 269 -7.92 -14.20 -7.43
C ILE A 269 -7.32 -13.54 -6.19
N LEU A 270 -7.26 -12.20 -6.16
CA LEU A 270 -6.58 -11.45 -5.11
C LEU A 270 -7.03 -10.00 -5.12
N THR A 271 -7.13 -9.38 -3.94
CA THR A 271 -7.17 -7.93 -3.80
C THR A 271 -6.05 -7.45 -2.88
N LEU A 272 -5.48 -6.29 -3.19
CA LEU A 272 -4.41 -5.67 -2.42
C LEU A 272 -4.74 -4.21 -2.14
N ASN A 273 -4.49 -3.78 -0.91
CA ASN A 273 -4.59 -2.38 -0.51
C ASN A 273 -3.52 -1.97 0.51
N GLY A 274 -3.26 -0.67 0.58
CA GLY A 274 -2.45 0.01 1.59
C GLY A 274 -3.30 0.79 2.59
N HIS A 275 -2.99 2.06 2.79
CA HIS A 275 -3.82 3.06 3.46
C HIS A 275 -3.86 2.99 4.99
N VAL A 276 -4.19 1.82 5.55
CA VAL A 276 -4.47 1.67 6.98
C VAL A 276 -3.19 1.71 7.79
N LEU A 277 -3.15 2.55 8.81
CA LEU A 277 -2.01 2.68 9.71
C LEU A 277 -1.98 1.52 10.71
N ASN A 278 -2.40 1.69 11.92
CA ASN A 278 -2.37 0.69 13.00
C ASN A 278 -1.10 -0.15 12.95
N ASP A 279 -1.20 -1.48 12.75
CA ASP A 279 -0.08 -2.37 12.44
C ASP A 279 0.23 -2.46 10.94
N GLY A 280 -0.66 -1.90 10.09
CA GLY A 280 -0.51 -1.88 8.64
C GLY A 280 -0.72 -3.22 7.96
N LEU A 281 -1.29 -4.19 8.64
CA LEU A 281 -1.48 -5.55 8.16
C LEU A 281 -2.95 -5.96 8.29
N GLY A 282 -3.39 -6.84 7.41
CA GLY A 282 -4.71 -7.44 7.45
C GLY A 282 -4.86 -8.50 6.37
N LYS A 283 -5.67 -9.50 6.67
CA LYS A 283 -5.97 -10.61 5.79
C LYS A 283 -7.41 -11.06 5.96
N PHE A 284 -8.18 -11.00 4.89
CA PHE A 284 -9.54 -11.54 4.88
C PHE A 284 -9.72 -12.44 3.67
N ILE A 285 -10.40 -13.55 3.84
CA ILE A 285 -10.68 -14.50 2.75
C ILE A 285 -12.19 -14.61 2.59
N SER A 286 -12.69 -14.27 1.41
CA SER A 286 -14.10 -14.41 1.08
C SER A 286 -14.29 -15.40 -0.07
N LYS A 287 -15.48 -15.98 -0.15
CA LYS A 287 -15.86 -16.83 -1.27
C LYS A 287 -16.86 -16.11 -2.16
N THR A 288 -16.65 -16.21 -3.47
CA THR A 288 -17.64 -15.81 -4.47
C THR A 288 -18.86 -16.71 -4.41
N PRO A 289 -19.99 -16.36 -5.05
CA PRO A 289 -21.14 -17.23 -5.16
C PRO A 289 -20.85 -18.61 -5.78
N GLY A 290 -19.86 -18.69 -6.71
CA GLY A 290 -19.38 -19.93 -7.30
C GLY A 290 -18.45 -20.73 -6.38
N GLY A 291 -18.12 -20.21 -5.19
CA GLY A 291 -17.32 -20.90 -4.17
C GLY A 291 -15.82 -20.63 -4.26
N ARG A 292 -15.37 -19.76 -5.19
CA ARG A 292 -13.97 -19.41 -5.34
C ARG A 292 -13.49 -18.58 -4.13
N SER A 293 -12.38 -18.96 -3.53
CA SER A 293 -11.72 -18.17 -2.49
C SER A 293 -10.94 -17.03 -3.08
N VAL A 294 -11.17 -15.81 -2.56
CA VAL A 294 -10.46 -14.59 -2.93
C VAL A 294 -9.77 -14.05 -1.68
N PRO A 295 -8.46 -14.24 -1.52
CA PRO A 295 -7.69 -13.54 -0.50
C PRO A 295 -7.72 -12.01 -0.72
N GLN A 296 -7.85 -11.28 0.36
CA GLN A 296 -7.86 -9.82 0.43
C GLN A 296 -6.77 -9.44 1.43
N ILE A 297 -5.82 -8.62 1.01
CA ILE A 297 -4.61 -8.37 1.78
C ILE A 297 -4.40 -6.86 1.92
N LEU A 298 -4.29 -6.41 3.16
CA LEU A 298 -3.76 -5.11 3.53
C LEU A 298 -2.26 -5.24 3.81
N VAL A 299 -1.48 -4.32 3.27
CA VAL A 299 -0.08 -4.12 3.64
C VAL A 299 0.29 -2.65 3.59
N ASN A 300 0.81 -2.14 4.69
CA ASN A 300 1.32 -0.78 4.83
C ASN A 300 2.45 -0.77 5.86
N PHE A 301 3.58 -0.16 5.53
CA PHE A 301 4.74 -0.08 6.41
C PHE A 301 5.09 1.34 6.81
N GLN A 302 4.34 2.35 6.36
CA GLN A 302 4.71 3.77 6.53
C GLN A 302 4.89 4.23 7.98
N MET A 303 4.32 3.51 8.97
CA MET A 303 4.48 3.80 10.40
C MET A 303 5.81 3.30 10.97
N ARG A 304 6.55 2.46 10.25
CA ARG A 304 7.89 2.02 10.64
C ARG A 304 8.89 3.19 10.50
N PRO A 305 10.07 3.11 11.15
CA PRO A 305 11.06 4.18 11.08
C PRO A 305 11.35 4.64 9.65
N LYS A 306 11.71 5.91 9.49
CA LYS A 306 11.99 6.54 8.18
C LYS A 306 10.89 6.33 7.14
N GLY A 307 9.65 6.27 7.60
CA GLY A 307 8.49 6.12 6.72
C GLY A 307 8.32 4.73 6.12
N GLY A 308 8.88 3.70 6.77
CA GLY A 308 8.71 2.32 6.33
C GLY A 308 9.99 1.51 6.21
N ASP A 309 11.16 2.06 6.55
CA ASP A 309 12.48 1.36 6.54
C ASP A 309 12.76 0.51 5.29
N GLY A 310 12.15 0.88 4.15
CA GLY A 310 12.32 0.16 2.88
C GLY A 310 11.61 -1.19 2.78
N TRP A 311 10.68 -1.50 3.68
CA TRP A 311 9.90 -2.73 3.59
C TRP A 311 9.04 -2.76 2.33
N LEU A 312 9.03 -3.92 1.68
CA LEU A 312 8.18 -4.29 0.56
C LEU A 312 7.66 -5.70 0.76
N ARG A 313 6.59 -6.06 0.06
CA ARG A 313 6.03 -7.42 0.09
C ARG A 313 6.30 -8.11 -1.23
N LEU A 314 6.66 -9.39 -1.16
CA LEU A 314 6.80 -10.27 -2.33
C LEU A 314 5.69 -11.31 -2.29
N LEU A 315 5.05 -11.51 -3.43
CA LEU A 315 4.01 -12.50 -3.65
C LEU A 315 4.55 -13.51 -4.66
N GLU A 316 4.97 -14.67 -4.20
CA GLU A 316 5.45 -15.77 -5.06
C GLU A 316 4.27 -16.69 -5.40
N PHE A 317 3.88 -16.68 -6.65
CA PHE A 317 2.83 -17.53 -7.20
C PHE A 317 3.42 -18.87 -7.61
N ASN A 318 3.03 -19.93 -6.94
CA ASN A 318 3.56 -21.25 -7.18
C ASN A 318 3.04 -21.86 -8.49
N LYS A 319 3.83 -22.76 -9.06
CA LYS A 319 3.50 -23.50 -10.29
C LYS A 319 2.23 -24.35 -10.17
N ASP A 320 1.84 -24.74 -8.95
CA ASP A 320 0.60 -25.48 -8.68
C ASP A 320 -0.67 -24.67 -9.00
N ARG A 321 -0.54 -23.35 -9.25
CA ARG A 321 -1.61 -22.38 -9.47
C ARG A 321 -2.59 -22.23 -8.29
N GLN A 322 -2.32 -22.91 -7.19
CA GLN A 322 -3.21 -22.99 -6.02
C GLN A 322 -2.64 -22.27 -4.80
N THR A 323 -1.33 -22.10 -4.76
CA THR A 323 -0.67 -21.50 -3.59
C THR A 323 0.15 -20.28 -3.96
N MET A 324 0.24 -19.35 -3.01
CA MET A 324 1.03 -18.14 -3.07
C MET A 324 1.77 -17.96 -1.75
N GLU A 325 3.08 -17.81 -1.82
CA GLU A 325 3.92 -17.49 -0.67
C GLU A 325 4.05 -15.98 -0.53
N VAL A 326 3.95 -15.48 0.69
CA VAL A 326 4.09 -14.07 1.03
C VAL A 326 5.35 -13.88 1.85
N TYR A 327 6.16 -12.87 1.49
CA TYR A 327 7.36 -12.48 2.21
C TYR A 327 7.40 -10.97 2.36
N ASP A 328 7.66 -10.46 3.57
CA ASP A 328 8.00 -9.07 3.78
C ASP A 328 9.51 -8.93 3.98
N TYR A 329 10.11 -8.11 3.14
CA TYR A 329 11.55 -7.91 3.08
C TYR A 329 11.91 -6.43 3.01
N SER A 330 12.99 -6.06 3.68
CA SER A 330 13.57 -4.72 3.57
C SER A 330 14.95 -4.77 2.94
N PRO A 331 15.15 -4.29 1.72
CA PRO A 331 16.46 -4.18 1.09
C PRO A 331 17.43 -3.27 1.87
N THR A 332 16.91 -2.22 2.50
CA THR A 332 17.74 -1.28 3.27
C THR A 332 18.25 -1.86 4.58
N ARG A 333 17.46 -2.75 5.19
CA ARG A 333 17.83 -3.48 6.40
C ARG A 333 18.51 -4.81 6.12
N LYS A 334 18.30 -5.37 4.92
CA LYS A 334 18.68 -6.75 4.55
C LYS A 334 18.08 -7.79 5.50
N GLN A 335 16.81 -7.59 5.84
CA GLN A 335 16.08 -8.40 6.80
C GLN A 335 14.71 -8.80 6.27
N LEU A 336 14.27 -9.99 6.67
CA LEU A 336 12.90 -10.50 6.53
C LEU A 336 12.16 -10.31 7.85
N ASN A 337 10.86 -10.03 7.76
CA ASN A 337 9.95 -10.21 8.89
C ASN A 337 9.24 -11.55 8.70
N VAL A 338 9.46 -12.48 9.64
CA VAL A 338 8.87 -13.82 9.61
C VAL A 338 7.74 -14.01 10.62
N SER A 339 7.15 -12.91 11.09
CA SER A 339 5.89 -12.95 11.86
C SER A 339 4.75 -13.48 11.00
N GLU A 340 3.71 -14.00 11.62
CA GLU A 340 2.62 -14.75 10.96
C GLU A 340 1.98 -14.00 9.77
N GLN A 341 1.73 -12.69 9.90
CA GLN A 341 1.11 -11.89 8.84
C GLN A 341 2.13 -11.37 7.80
N ASN A 342 3.41 -11.49 8.09
CA ASN A 342 4.50 -11.04 7.21
C ASN A 342 5.12 -12.18 6.40
N ARG A 343 4.94 -13.42 6.87
CA ARG A 343 5.36 -14.65 6.20
C ARG A 343 4.25 -15.68 6.29
N MET A 344 3.60 -15.96 5.17
CA MET A 344 2.47 -16.88 5.13
C MET A 344 2.32 -17.52 3.75
N THR A 345 1.65 -18.67 3.72
CA THR A 345 1.16 -19.32 2.51
C THR A 345 -0.34 -19.07 2.38
N LEU A 346 -0.78 -18.64 1.22
CA LEU A 346 -2.20 -18.44 0.91
C LEU A 346 -2.65 -19.42 -0.17
N THR A 347 -3.87 -19.91 -0.03
CA THR A 347 -4.51 -20.72 -1.06
C THR A 347 -5.27 -19.81 -2.02
N LEU A 348 -4.93 -19.93 -3.30
CA LEU A 348 -5.66 -19.34 -4.41
C LEU A 348 -6.54 -20.44 -5.01
N ALA A 349 -7.83 -20.18 -5.18
CA ALA A 349 -8.63 -21.14 -5.94
C ALA A 349 -8.18 -21.13 -7.40
N GLY A 350 -7.73 -22.27 -7.94
CA GLY A 350 -7.44 -22.42 -9.35
C GLY A 350 -8.69 -22.16 -10.22
N ILE A 351 -8.50 -21.67 -11.45
CA ILE A 351 -9.55 -21.65 -12.48
C ILE A 351 -9.67 -23.04 -13.07
#